data_2ba3f8741fed7133c9043a0d595b9098
#
_entry.id   2ba3f8741fed7133c9043a0d595b9098
#
_cell.length_a   1.000
_cell.length_b   1.000
_cell.length_c   1.000
_cell.angle_alpha   90.00
_cell.angle_beta   90.00
_cell.angle_gamma   90.00
#
_symmetry.space_group_name_H-M   'P 1'
#
loop_
_entity.id
_entity.type
_entity.pdbx_description
1 polymer ?
#
loop_
_entity_poly.entity_id
_entity_poly.type
_entity_poly.pdbx_seq_one_letter_code
_entity_poly.pdbx_strand_id
1 'polypeptide(L)'
;STLAVKVHGGSRYATKDGVAHLLNRFNFQNTNTRSALKLVRESELLGGTFKSTLDREYITLKATFLKDDLPYYVNALADVLYKTAFKPHELTESVLPAARYDYAVAEQCPVKSAEDQLYAITFRKGLGNPLLYDGVERVSLQDIKDFADKVYTKENLEVSGENVVEADLKRFVDESLLSTLPAGKSLVSKSEPKSFLGEENRVRFIGDSVAAIGIPVNKASLAQYEVLANYLTSALSDLSGLLSSAKLDKFTDGGLFTLFVRDQDSAVVSSKKIVADLKKGKDLSPAINYTKLKNAVQNESVSSPIELNFDAVKDFKLGKFNYVAVGDVSNLPYLDEL
;
A
#
# COMPACT_ATOMS: atom_id res chain seq x y z
N SER A 1 5.23 -12.43 -19.03
CA SER A 1 5.09 -13.08 -17.72
C SER A 1 5.48 -12.13 -16.61
N THR A 2 4.93 -12.33 -15.43
CA THR A 2 5.25 -11.52 -14.25
C THR A 2 5.55 -12.46 -13.07
N LEU A 3 6.58 -12.11 -12.31
CA LEU A 3 6.93 -12.74 -11.04
C LEU A 3 6.91 -11.68 -9.95
N ALA A 4 6.24 -11.95 -8.84
CA ALA A 4 6.25 -11.07 -7.68
C ALA A 4 6.62 -11.84 -6.42
N VAL A 5 7.51 -11.26 -5.64
CA VAL A 5 7.83 -11.69 -4.29
C VAL A 5 7.32 -10.63 -3.34
N LYS A 6 6.30 -10.99 -2.55
CA LYS A 6 5.74 -10.13 -1.50
C LYS A 6 6.35 -10.51 -0.17
N VAL A 7 6.82 -9.52 0.54
CA VAL A 7 7.43 -9.66 1.86
C VAL A 7 6.57 -8.93 2.88
N HIS A 8 6.15 -9.58 3.95
CA HIS A 8 5.54 -8.92 5.10
C HIS A 8 6.59 -8.08 5.84
N GLY A 9 6.85 -6.90 5.33
CA GLY A 9 7.91 -5.99 5.77
C GLY A 9 7.57 -4.52 5.49
N GLY A 10 6.28 -4.19 5.33
CA GLY A 10 5.82 -2.82 5.12
C GLY A 10 6.05 -1.90 6.32
N SER A 11 5.62 -0.64 6.21
CA SER A 11 5.81 0.36 7.26
C SER A 11 5.16 -0.04 8.60
N ARG A 12 4.15 -0.89 8.57
CA ARG A 12 3.50 -1.48 9.76
C ARG A 12 4.48 -2.22 10.68
N TYR A 13 5.47 -2.89 10.12
CA TYR A 13 6.44 -3.72 10.83
C TYR A 13 7.74 -3.01 11.13
N ALA A 14 7.84 -1.75 10.72
CA ALA A 14 9.02 -0.91 10.90
C ALA A 14 9.39 -0.78 12.37
N THR A 15 10.68 -0.90 12.65
CA THR A 15 11.26 -0.71 13.99
C THR A 15 11.54 0.76 14.28
N LYS A 16 11.80 1.53 13.21
CA LYS A 16 11.96 2.98 13.19
C LYS A 16 11.19 3.55 12.02
N ASP A 17 10.70 4.77 12.16
CA ASP A 17 9.94 5.42 11.10
C ASP A 17 10.78 5.57 9.82
N GLY A 18 10.21 5.13 8.70
CA GLY A 18 10.83 5.15 7.38
C GLY A 18 11.89 4.06 7.09
N VAL A 19 12.24 3.16 8.05
CA VAL A 19 13.22 2.09 7.78
C VAL A 19 12.77 1.15 6.65
N ALA A 20 11.48 0.85 6.56
CA ALA A 20 10.92 0.03 5.49
C ALA A 20 11.06 0.71 4.12
N HIS A 21 10.90 2.03 4.05
CA HIS A 21 11.12 2.81 2.83
C HIS A 21 12.57 2.79 2.40
N LEU A 22 13.50 2.98 3.32
CA LEU A 22 14.93 2.90 3.02
C LEU A 22 15.34 1.49 2.56
N LEU A 23 14.83 0.43 3.20
CA LEU A 23 15.04 -0.94 2.74
C LEU A 23 14.48 -1.16 1.33
N ASN A 24 13.27 -0.67 1.06
CA ASN A 24 12.68 -0.75 -0.28
C ASN A 24 13.55 -0.05 -1.35
N ARG A 25 14.23 1.05 -0.99
CA ARG A 25 15.17 1.75 -1.88
C ARG A 25 16.53 1.05 -2.02
N PHE A 26 16.90 0.20 -1.05
CA PHE A 26 18.08 -0.68 -1.18
C PHE A 26 17.85 -1.87 -2.12
N ASN A 27 16.60 -2.28 -2.32
CA ASN A 27 16.29 -3.32 -3.28
C ASN A 27 16.79 -2.94 -4.68
N PHE A 28 17.45 -3.88 -5.35
CA PHE A 28 18.11 -3.70 -6.65
C PHE A 28 19.35 -2.79 -6.66
N GLN A 29 19.90 -2.42 -5.49
CA GLN A 29 21.25 -1.90 -5.37
C GLN A 29 22.28 -3.04 -5.54
N ASN A 30 23.57 -2.77 -5.29
CA ASN A 30 24.59 -3.79 -5.43
C ASN A 30 24.33 -4.99 -4.49
N THR A 31 24.42 -6.18 -5.07
CA THR A 31 24.50 -7.44 -4.32
C THR A 31 25.96 -7.91 -4.24
N ASN A 32 26.22 -8.94 -3.44
CA ASN A 32 27.55 -9.55 -3.37
C ASN A 32 27.98 -10.25 -4.67
N THR A 33 27.02 -10.54 -5.56
CA THR A 33 27.25 -11.27 -6.83
C THR A 33 27.15 -10.39 -8.06
N ARG A 34 26.36 -9.32 -8.02
CA ARG A 34 26.07 -8.44 -9.15
C ARG A 34 26.03 -6.99 -8.72
N SER A 35 26.57 -6.09 -9.55
CA SER A 35 26.33 -4.67 -9.37
C SER A 35 24.92 -4.27 -9.82
N ALA A 36 24.38 -3.18 -9.27
CA ALA A 36 23.11 -2.61 -9.68
C ALA A 36 23.04 -2.36 -11.21
N LEU A 37 24.10 -1.78 -11.76
CA LEU A 37 24.22 -1.53 -13.20
C LEU A 37 24.18 -2.82 -14.02
N LYS A 38 24.87 -3.89 -13.55
CA LYS A 38 24.87 -5.19 -14.22
C LYS A 38 23.48 -5.80 -14.23
N LEU A 39 22.77 -5.74 -13.10
CA LEU A 39 21.40 -6.26 -12.96
C LEU A 39 20.44 -5.57 -13.95
N VAL A 40 20.51 -4.24 -14.04
CA VAL A 40 19.68 -3.47 -14.98
C VAL A 40 20.00 -3.83 -16.42
N ARG A 41 21.30 -3.85 -16.81
CA ARG A 41 21.71 -4.19 -18.18
C ARG A 41 21.34 -5.61 -18.60
N GLU A 42 21.52 -6.59 -17.70
CA GLU A 42 21.10 -7.98 -17.97
C GLU A 42 19.59 -8.06 -18.20
N SER A 43 18.81 -7.37 -17.38
CA SER A 43 17.34 -7.33 -17.53
C SER A 43 16.90 -6.64 -18.82
N GLU A 44 17.55 -5.53 -19.19
CA GLU A 44 17.29 -4.82 -20.46
C GLU A 44 17.61 -5.68 -21.68
N LEU A 45 18.72 -6.42 -21.64
CA LEU A 45 19.10 -7.35 -22.73
C LEU A 45 18.09 -8.50 -22.89
N LEU A 46 17.47 -8.95 -21.79
CA LEU A 46 16.41 -9.96 -21.81
C LEU A 46 15.01 -9.35 -22.04
N GLY A 47 14.92 -8.04 -22.24
CA GLY A 47 13.65 -7.33 -22.46
C GLY A 47 12.72 -7.28 -21.26
N GLY A 48 13.25 -7.40 -20.05
CA GLY A 48 12.47 -7.35 -18.82
C GLY A 48 12.76 -6.15 -17.95
N THR A 49 12.00 -6.03 -16.86
CA THR A 49 12.10 -4.91 -15.92
C THR A 49 11.93 -5.38 -14.48
N PHE A 50 12.60 -4.68 -13.56
CA PHE A 50 12.43 -4.86 -12.12
C PHE A 50 11.73 -3.65 -11.51
N LYS A 51 10.92 -3.89 -10.48
CA LYS A 51 10.28 -2.85 -9.70
C LYS A 51 10.19 -3.28 -8.23
N SER A 52 10.50 -2.37 -7.31
CA SER A 52 10.22 -2.52 -5.88
C SER A 52 9.17 -1.50 -5.46
N THR A 53 8.16 -1.95 -4.73
CA THR A 53 7.09 -1.09 -4.20
C THR A 53 6.92 -1.36 -2.72
N LEU A 54 6.55 -0.30 -1.99
CA LEU A 54 6.29 -0.35 -0.57
C LEU A 54 4.83 0.00 -0.30
N ASP A 55 4.18 -0.86 0.47
CA ASP A 55 2.88 -0.63 1.07
C ASP A 55 3.00 -0.64 2.60
N ARG A 56 1.90 -0.39 3.30
CA ARG A 56 1.91 -0.46 4.76
C ARG A 56 2.14 -1.86 5.31
N GLU A 57 1.76 -2.90 4.58
CA GLU A 57 1.92 -4.30 4.99
C GLU A 57 3.04 -5.01 4.24
N TYR A 58 3.27 -4.69 2.96
CA TYR A 58 4.20 -5.42 2.10
C TYR A 58 5.30 -4.55 1.52
N ILE A 59 6.47 -5.16 1.35
CA ILE A 59 7.46 -4.79 0.33
C ILE A 59 7.27 -5.78 -0.81
N THR A 60 7.02 -5.32 -2.03
CA THR A 60 6.80 -6.17 -3.18
C THR A 60 7.90 -5.96 -4.22
N LEU A 61 8.67 -7.00 -4.49
CA LEU A 61 9.63 -7.04 -5.59
C LEU A 61 8.95 -7.72 -6.79
N LYS A 62 8.86 -7.00 -7.89
CA LYS A 62 8.18 -7.46 -9.11
C LYS A 62 9.17 -7.47 -10.27
N ALA A 63 9.14 -8.54 -11.07
CA ALA A 63 9.83 -8.64 -12.33
C ALA A 63 8.81 -8.92 -13.45
N THR A 64 8.95 -8.22 -14.58
CA THR A 64 8.17 -8.48 -15.81
C THR A 64 9.14 -8.89 -16.90
N PHE A 65 8.89 -10.00 -17.61
CA PHE A 65 9.86 -10.63 -18.48
C PHE A 65 9.21 -11.56 -19.51
N LEU A 66 10.01 -12.06 -20.46
CA LEU A 66 9.60 -13.11 -21.40
C LEU A 66 9.57 -14.46 -20.67
N LYS A 67 8.61 -15.31 -21.01
CA LYS A 67 8.31 -16.58 -20.27
C LYS A 67 9.54 -17.49 -20.13
N ASP A 68 10.39 -17.54 -21.14
CA ASP A 68 11.55 -18.44 -21.17
C ASP A 68 12.67 -18.01 -20.20
N ASP A 69 12.67 -16.75 -19.77
CA ASP A 69 13.67 -16.17 -18.88
C ASP A 69 13.33 -16.33 -17.38
N LEU A 70 12.27 -17.06 -17.04
CA LEU A 70 11.84 -17.29 -15.66
C LEU A 70 12.98 -17.68 -14.71
N PRO A 71 13.90 -18.62 -15.06
CA PRO A 71 14.98 -19.02 -14.15
C PRO A 71 15.91 -17.86 -13.78
N TYR A 72 16.22 -16.98 -14.74
CA TYR A 72 17.03 -15.80 -14.49
C TYR A 72 16.39 -14.87 -13.47
N TYR A 73 15.09 -14.56 -13.66
CA TYR A 73 14.39 -13.60 -12.79
C TYR A 73 14.13 -14.16 -11.38
N VAL A 74 13.87 -15.46 -11.23
CA VAL A 74 13.80 -16.12 -9.92
C VAL A 74 15.14 -15.97 -9.18
N ASN A 75 16.26 -16.28 -9.84
CA ASN A 75 17.60 -16.16 -9.25
C ASN A 75 17.96 -14.69 -8.95
N ALA A 76 17.59 -13.75 -9.81
CA ALA A 76 17.86 -12.33 -9.60
C ALA A 76 17.12 -11.80 -8.37
N LEU A 77 15.83 -12.12 -8.20
CA LEU A 77 15.05 -11.73 -7.02
C LEU A 77 15.58 -12.41 -5.75
N ALA A 78 15.98 -13.67 -5.84
CA ALA A 78 16.62 -14.39 -4.73
C ALA A 78 17.94 -13.73 -4.28
N ASP A 79 18.78 -13.32 -5.22
CA ASP A 79 20.02 -12.60 -4.93
C ASP A 79 19.76 -11.25 -4.24
N VAL A 80 18.74 -10.51 -4.68
CA VAL A 80 18.35 -9.22 -4.06
C VAL A 80 17.90 -9.43 -2.62
N LEU A 81 17.12 -10.46 -2.32
CA LEU A 81 16.62 -10.71 -0.97
C LEU A 81 17.71 -11.26 -0.02
N TYR A 82 18.62 -12.09 -0.53
CA TYR A 82 19.58 -12.82 0.30
C TYR A 82 20.98 -12.21 0.31
N LYS A 83 21.39 -11.51 -0.77
CA LYS A 83 22.77 -11.07 -0.98
C LYS A 83 22.95 -9.58 -1.20
N THR A 84 22.00 -8.75 -0.82
CA THR A 84 22.19 -7.29 -0.88
C THR A 84 23.40 -6.88 -0.05
N ALA A 85 24.30 -6.10 -0.65
CA ALA A 85 25.60 -5.80 -0.04
C ALA A 85 25.55 -4.74 1.06
N PHE A 86 24.50 -3.91 1.10
CA PHE A 86 24.31 -2.80 2.06
C PHE A 86 25.57 -1.95 2.27
N LYS A 87 26.13 -1.43 1.18
CA LYS A 87 27.35 -0.62 1.25
C LYS A 87 27.07 0.76 1.82
N PRO A 88 27.94 1.29 2.72
CA PRO A 88 27.71 2.61 3.35
C PRO A 88 27.54 3.76 2.37
N HIS A 89 28.30 3.77 1.28
CA HIS A 89 28.19 4.86 0.27
C HIS A 89 26.87 4.80 -0.50
N GLU A 90 26.27 3.61 -0.71
CA GLU A 90 24.96 3.48 -1.35
C GLU A 90 23.86 4.16 -0.53
N LEU A 91 23.94 4.08 0.80
CA LEU A 91 22.99 4.76 1.68
C LEU A 91 23.04 6.28 1.45
N THR A 92 24.23 6.88 1.44
CA THR A 92 24.38 8.34 1.38
C THR A 92 24.25 8.91 -0.02
N GLU A 93 24.70 8.20 -1.05
CA GLU A 93 24.78 8.70 -2.42
C GLU A 93 23.55 8.32 -3.28
N SER A 94 22.86 7.24 -2.94
CA SER A 94 21.72 6.70 -3.73
C SER A 94 20.44 6.66 -2.94
N VAL A 95 20.40 5.91 -1.83
CA VAL A 95 19.17 5.57 -1.11
C VAL A 95 18.55 6.79 -0.41
N LEU A 96 19.32 7.53 0.38
CA LEU A 96 18.82 8.72 1.09
C LEU A 96 18.36 9.83 0.13
N PRO A 97 19.11 10.19 -0.94
CA PRO A 97 18.63 11.17 -1.91
C PRO A 97 17.33 10.73 -2.59
N ALA A 98 17.22 9.46 -3.00
CA ALA A 98 16.01 8.92 -3.60
C ALA A 98 14.82 8.95 -2.62
N ALA A 99 15.03 8.55 -1.37
CA ALA A 99 13.98 8.56 -0.35
C ALA A 99 13.50 9.99 -0.02
N ARG A 100 14.40 10.97 0.04
CA ARG A 100 14.04 12.39 0.21
C ARG A 100 13.26 12.93 -0.97
N TYR A 101 13.63 12.53 -2.18
CA TYR A 101 12.88 12.92 -3.38
C TYR A 101 11.45 12.35 -3.35
N ASP A 102 11.28 11.08 -2.99
CA ASP A 102 9.96 10.46 -2.86
C ASP A 102 9.08 11.18 -1.85
N TYR A 103 9.65 11.51 -0.70
CA TYR A 103 8.96 12.26 0.34
C TYR A 103 8.56 13.65 -0.15
N ALA A 104 9.48 14.39 -0.77
CA ALA A 104 9.21 15.72 -1.32
C ALA A 104 8.10 15.71 -2.38
N VAL A 105 8.07 14.70 -3.24
CA VAL A 105 6.99 14.52 -4.24
C VAL A 105 5.65 14.17 -3.57
N ALA A 106 5.68 13.33 -2.54
CA ALA A 106 4.47 12.97 -1.81
C ALA A 106 3.90 14.14 -1.00
N GLU A 107 4.78 14.93 -0.38
CA GLU A 107 4.42 16.13 0.39
C GLU A 107 3.76 17.22 -0.47
N GLN A 108 4.07 17.29 -1.77
CA GLN A 108 3.41 18.21 -2.70
C GLN A 108 1.98 17.79 -3.08
N CYS A 109 1.53 16.59 -2.70
CA CYS A 109 0.20 16.11 -3.02
C CYS A 109 -0.73 16.17 -1.80
N PRO A 110 -1.73 17.06 -1.77
CA PRO A 110 -2.60 17.22 -0.61
C PRO A 110 -3.41 15.94 -0.29
N VAL A 111 -3.74 15.14 -1.31
CA VAL A 111 -4.45 13.86 -1.13
C VAL A 111 -3.57 12.83 -0.41
N LYS A 112 -2.28 12.72 -0.79
CA LYS A 112 -1.34 11.81 -0.11
C LYS A 112 -1.07 12.26 1.32
N SER A 113 -0.92 13.56 1.54
CA SER A 113 -0.79 14.12 2.88
C SER A 113 -2.02 13.81 3.73
N ALA A 114 -3.23 14.02 3.20
CA ALA A 114 -4.48 13.69 3.89
C ALA A 114 -4.60 12.19 4.19
N GLU A 115 -4.21 11.33 3.26
CA GLU A 115 -4.21 9.89 3.45
C GLU A 115 -3.29 9.46 4.59
N ASP A 116 -2.05 9.94 4.60
CA ASP A 116 -1.07 9.57 5.63
C ASP A 116 -1.51 10.04 7.03
N GLN A 117 -2.08 11.25 7.12
CA GLN A 117 -2.69 11.77 8.34
C GLN A 117 -3.90 10.93 8.79
N LEU A 118 -4.77 10.47 7.88
CA LEU A 118 -5.87 9.56 8.21
C LEU A 118 -5.37 8.26 8.85
N TYR A 119 -4.31 7.67 8.31
CA TYR A 119 -3.69 6.50 8.91
C TYR A 119 -3.12 6.80 10.30
N ALA A 120 -2.42 7.92 10.45
CA ALA A 120 -1.81 8.32 11.72
C ALA A 120 -2.85 8.51 12.83
N ILE A 121 -3.97 9.21 12.58
CA ILE A 121 -5.02 9.41 13.59
C ILE A 121 -5.84 8.14 13.84
N THR A 122 -6.05 7.30 12.80
CA THR A 122 -6.88 6.09 12.92
C THR A 122 -6.18 4.97 13.66
N PHE A 123 -4.90 4.71 13.38
CA PHE A 123 -4.18 3.57 13.94
C PHE A 123 -3.06 3.95 14.91
N ARG A 124 -2.57 5.18 14.88
CA ARG A 124 -1.49 5.76 15.68
C ARG A 124 -0.16 5.04 15.54
N LYS A 125 -0.11 3.71 15.73
CA LYS A 125 1.07 2.84 15.60
C LYS A 125 0.78 1.65 14.70
N GLY A 126 1.82 1.02 14.18
CA GLY A 126 1.69 -0.09 13.24
C GLY A 126 1.21 0.41 11.87
N LEU A 127 -0.05 0.20 11.52
CA LEU A 127 -0.63 0.76 10.29
C LEU A 127 -0.59 2.28 10.23
N GLY A 128 -0.53 2.96 11.40
CA GLY A 128 -0.40 4.42 11.50
C GLY A 128 1.02 4.95 11.32
N ASN A 129 2.04 4.09 11.27
CA ASN A 129 3.42 4.52 11.03
C ASN A 129 3.53 5.21 9.66
N PRO A 130 4.39 6.24 9.50
CA PRO A 130 4.59 6.90 8.23
C PRO A 130 5.08 5.90 7.17
N LEU A 131 4.53 6.03 5.95
CA LEU A 131 4.90 5.16 4.83
C LEU A 131 6.29 5.50 4.30
N LEU A 132 6.60 6.80 4.21
CA LEU A 132 7.83 7.31 3.63
C LEU A 132 8.79 7.80 4.73
N TYR A 133 10.07 7.83 4.40
CA TYR A 133 11.10 8.38 5.26
C TYR A 133 11.11 9.92 5.15
N ASP A 134 10.77 10.60 6.23
CA ASP A 134 10.71 12.06 6.35
C ASP A 134 12.02 12.70 6.83
N GLY A 135 12.95 11.88 7.35
CA GLY A 135 14.23 12.34 7.89
C GLY A 135 14.18 12.84 9.34
N VAL A 136 13.02 12.78 10.00
CA VAL A 136 12.86 13.19 11.41
C VAL A 136 13.57 12.19 12.31
N GLU A 137 13.31 10.90 12.16
CA GLU A 137 14.03 9.87 12.87
C GLU A 137 15.28 9.44 12.10
N ARG A 138 16.44 9.46 12.79
CA ARG A 138 17.69 9.05 12.15
C ARG A 138 17.78 7.53 12.06
N VAL A 139 17.78 7.02 10.83
CA VAL A 139 17.95 5.61 10.52
C VAL A 139 19.39 5.34 10.07
N SER A 140 20.08 4.44 10.75
CA SER A 140 21.43 4.01 10.39
C SER A 140 21.40 2.83 9.41
N LEU A 141 22.54 2.57 8.77
CA LEU A 141 22.68 1.38 7.91
C LEU A 141 22.46 0.08 8.68
N GLN A 142 22.86 0.06 9.97
CA GLN A 142 22.65 -1.12 10.83
C GLN A 142 21.16 -1.34 11.10
N ASP A 143 20.39 -0.29 11.35
CA ASP A 143 18.93 -0.40 11.52
C ASP A 143 18.25 -1.02 10.28
N ILE A 144 18.74 -0.64 9.07
CA ILE A 144 18.22 -1.19 7.81
C ILE A 144 18.58 -2.67 7.66
N LYS A 145 19.82 -3.07 8.01
CA LYS A 145 20.25 -4.48 7.99
C LYS A 145 19.44 -5.32 8.98
N ASP A 146 19.31 -4.85 10.22
CA ASP A 146 18.56 -5.55 11.27
C ASP A 146 17.09 -5.72 10.87
N PHE A 147 16.52 -4.71 10.19
CA PHE A 147 15.17 -4.80 9.66
C PHE A 147 15.08 -5.78 8.48
N ALA A 148 16.06 -5.78 7.57
CA ALA A 148 16.12 -6.74 6.46
C ALA A 148 16.21 -8.19 6.98
N ASP A 149 17.07 -8.45 7.97
CA ASP A 149 17.22 -9.76 8.59
C ASP A 149 15.93 -10.23 9.28
N LYS A 150 15.14 -9.29 9.81
CA LYS A 150 13.85 -9.58 10.44
C LYS A 150 12.77 -9.94 9.42
N VAL A 151 12.74 -9.27 8.26
CA VAL A 151 11.62 -9.39 7.30
C VAL A 151 11.91 -10.37 6.16
N TYR A 152 13.16 -10.50 5.72
CA TYR A 152 13.55 -11.40 4.63
C TYR A 152 13.78 -12.83 5.14
N THR A 153 12.70 -13.45 5.59
CA THR A 153 12.69 -14.82 6.12
C THR A 153 11.62 -15.64 5.41
N LYS A 154 11.76 -16.98 5.40
CA LYS A 154 10.83 -17.87 4.69
C LYS A 154 9.37 -17.68 5.06
N GLU A 155 9.10 -17.45 6.35
CA GLU A 155 7.74 -17.33 6.89
C GLU A 155 7.03 -16.02 6.52
N ASN A 156 7.80 -15.05 6.02
CA ASN A 156 7.29 -13.72 5.65
C ASN A 156 7.22 -13.50 4.14
N LEU A 157 7.51 -14.52 3.33
CA LEU A 157 7.56 -14.41 1.89
C LEU A 157 6.39 -15.12 1.22
N GLU A 158 5.82 -14.47 0.23
CA GLU A 158 4.87 -15.04 -0.72
C GLU A 158 5.41 -14.86 -2.14
N VAL A 159 5.52 -15.96 -2.88
CA VAL A 159 5.95 -15.93 -4.29
C VAL A 159 4.74 -16.20 -5.17
N SER A 160 4.47 -15.30 -6.11
CA SER A 160 3.38 -15.44 -7.07
C SER A 160 3.87 -15.19 -8.50
N GLY A 161 3.34 -15.96 -9.43
CA GLY A 161 3.66 -15.85 -10.85
C GLY A 161 2.41 -15.77 -11.71
N GLU A 162 2.45 -14.91 -12.73
CA GLU A 162 1.41 -14.74 -13.73
C GLU A 162 1.94 -15.14 -15.09
N ASN A 163 1.15 -15.92 -15.83
CA ASN A 163 1.52 -16.48 -17.13
C ASN A 163 2.85 -17.29 -17.09
N VAL A 164 3.03 -18.08 -16.03
CA VAL A 164 4.13 -19.04 -15.84
C VAL A 164 3.57 -20.42 -15.51
N VAL A 165 4.34 -21.48 -15.82
CA VAL A 165 3.95 -22.83 -15.45
C VAL A 165 4.24 -23.05 -13.96
N GLU A 166 3.24 -23.47 -13.19
CA GLU A 166 3.36 -23.63 -11.74
C GLU A 166 4.46 -24.62 -11.34
N ALA A 167 4.56 -25.74 -12.05
CA ALA A 167 5.60 -26.75 -11.80
C ALA A 167 7.00 -26.21 -12.02
N ASP A 168 7.20 -25.39 -13.07
CA ASP A 168 8.49 -24.77 -13.34
C ASP A 168 8.82 -23.70 -12.30
N LEU A 169 7.82 -22.89 -11.92
CA LEU A 169 8.02 -21.89 -10.87
C LEU A 169 8.44 -22.55 -9.54
N LYS A 170 7.76 -23.61 -9.11
CA LYS A 170 8.11 -24.37 -7.90
C LYS A 170 9.53 -24.89 -7.98
N ARG A 171 9.88 -25.57 -9.08
CA ARG A 171 11.22 -26.12 -9.29
C ARG A 171 12.30 -25.02 -9.19
N PHE A 172 12.14 -23.91 -9.90
CA PHE A 172 13.16 -22.86 -9.89
C PHE A 172 13.22 -22.11 -8.54
N VAL A 173 12.13 -21.98 -7.83
CA VAL A 173 12.13 -21.44 -6.45
C VAL A 173 12.89 -22.39 -5.52
N ASP A 174 12.64 -23.70 -5.59
CA ASP A 174 13.31 -24.71 -4.77
C ASP A 174 14.82 -24.81 -5.05
N GLU A 175 15.24 -24.64 -6.31
CA GLU A 175 16.62 -24.61 -6.73
C GLU A 175 17.34 -23.27 -6.45
N SER A 176 16.60 -22.21 -6.13
CA SER A 176 17.12 -20.87 -5.90
C SER A 176 17.48 -20.61 -4.42
N LEU A 177 18.13 -19.46 -4.17
CA LEU A 177 18.42 -19.00 -2.81
C LEU A 177 17.16 -18.65 -2.00
N LEU A 178 15.99 -18.52 -2.63
CA LEU A 178 14.72 -18.33 -1.90
C LEU A 178 14.43 -19.51 -0.99
N SER A 179 14.75 -20.74 -1.42
CA SER A 179 14.59 -21.95 -0.60
C SER A 179 15.56 -22.02 0.58
N THR A 180 16.68 -21.30 0.53
CA THR A 180 17.72 -21.28 1.57
C THR A 180 17.65 -20.09 2.50
N LEU A 181 16.67 -19.20 2.32
CA LEU A 181 16.45 -18.08 3.23
C LEU A 181 16.34 -18.57 4.68
N PRO A 182 16.82 -17.79 5.66
CA PRO A 182 16.76 -18.19 7.06
C PRO A 182 15.30 -18.36 7.51
N ALA A 183 15.08 -19.32 8.40
CA ALA A 183 13.82 -19.42 9.11
C ALA A 183 13.67 -18.23 10.04
N GLY A 184 12.47 -17.67 10.13
CA GLY A 184 12.19 -16.51 10.93
C GLY A 184 10.87 -16.60 11.68
N LYS A 185 10.46 -15.48 12.22
CA LYS A 185 9.16 -15.37 12.90
C LYS A 185 8.16 -14.73 11.93
N SER A 186 7.02 -15.37 11.74
CA SER A 186 5.93 -14.78 10.95
C SER A 186 5.51 -13.44 11.56
N LEU A 187 5.48 -12.40 10.74
CA LEU A 187 5.02 -11.05 11.09
C LEU A 187 3.55 -10.83 10.78
N VAL A 188 2.89 -11.80 10.16
CA VAL A 188 1.46 -11.73 9.85
C VAL A 188 0.66 -11.53 11.12
N SER A 189 -0.10 -10.45 11.20
CA SER A 189 -0.93 -10.15 12.36
C SER A 189 -2.10 -11.13 12.45
N LYS A 190 -2.36 -11.63 13.66
CA LYS A 190 -3.47 -12.56 13.97
C LYS A 190 -4.65 -11.87 14.65
N SER A 191 -4.49 -10.62 15.03
CA SER A 191 -5.50 -9.83 15.75
C SER A 191 -5.83 -8.56 14.99
N GLU A 192 -7.08 -8.10 15.11
CA GLU A 192 -7.52 -6.84 14.51
C GLU A 192 -6.66 -5.67 15.01
N PRO A 193 -6.34 -4.71 14.12
CA PRO A 193 -5.54 -3.55 14.49
C PRO A 193 -6.35 -2.66 15.45
N LYS A 194 -5.68 -2.14 16.47
CA LYS A 194 -6.29 -1.17 17.37
C LYS A 194 -6.58 0.12 16.58
N SER A 195 -7.83 0.54 16.55
CA SER A 195 -8.29 1.71 15.81
C SER A 195 -9.02 2.71 16.69
N PHE A 196 -9.00 3.98 16.28
CA PHE A 196 -9.64 5.11 16.95
C PHE A 196 -10.62 5.76 15.97
N LEU A 197 -11.73 6.29 16.48
CA LEU A 197 -12.80 6.93 15.70
C LEU A 197 -13.21 8.25 16.33
N GLY A 198 -13.66 9.19 15.48
CA GLY A 198 -14.08 10.50 15.91
C GLY A 198 -12.92 11.48 16.09
N GLU A 199 -11.77 11.19 15.51
CA GLU A 199 -10.60 12.06 15.53
C GLU A 199 -10.62 13.01 14.33
N GLU A 200 -10.10 14.23 14.55
CA GLU A 200 -9.95 15.25 13.51
C GLU A 200 -8.51 15.75 13.45
N ASN A 201 -7.98 15.96 12.25
CA ASN A 201 -6.71 16.64 12.03
C ASN A 201 -6.84 17.69 10.91
N ARG A 202 -6.17 18.84 11.06
CA ARG A 202 -6.23 19.94 10.11
C ARG A 202 -4.83 20.43 9.78
N VAL A 203 -4.47 20.36 8.50
CA VAL A 203 -3.13 20.70 8.00
C VAL A 203 -3.24 21.81 6.96
N ARG A 204 -2.60 22.96 7.20
CA ARG A 204 -2.50 24.03 6.20
C ARG A 204 -1.59 23.60 5.07
N PHE A 205 -2.07 23.78 3.86
CA PHE A 205 -1.37 23.42 2.65
C PHE A 205 -1.61 24.45 1.54
N ILE A 206 -0.62 24.65 0.67
CA ILE A 206 -0.74 25.58 -0.47
C ILE A 206 -1.27 24.79 -1.67
N GLY A 207 -2.39 25.22 -2.23
CA GLY A 207 -3.02 24.59 -3.39
C GLY A 207 -4.44 24.13 -3.10
N ASP A 208 -4.87 23.05 -3.73
CA ASP A 208 -6.23 22.54 -3.60
C ASP A 208 -6.53 22.08 -2.17
N SER A 209 -7.76 22.33 -1.76
CA SER A 209 -8.26 21.87 -0.47
C SER A 209 -8.83 20.46 -0.58
N VAL A 210 -8.53 19.63 0.41
CA VAL A 210 -8.97 18.23 0.50
C VAL A 210 -9.68 17.99 1.81
N ALA A 211 -10.92 17.52 1.71
CA ALA A 211 -11.68 16.95 2.82
C ALA A 211 -11.59 15.42 2.72
N ALA A 212 -10.96 14.79 3.69
CA ALA A 212 -10.73 13.35 3.69
C ALA A 212 -11.44 12.68 4.86
N ILE A 213 -12.17 11.61 4.58
CA ILE A 213 -12.88 10.79 5.57
C ILE A 213 -12.25 9.41 5.62
N GLY A 214 -11.95 8.92 6.82
CA GLY A 214 -11.39 7.61 7.06
C GLY A 214 -12.22 6.79 8.05
N ILE A 215 -12.45 5.51 7.70
CA ILE A 215 -13.19 4.58 8.54
C ILE A 215 -12.37 3.30 8.65
N PRO A 216 -11.91 2.90 9.86
CA PRO A 216 -11.31 1.60 10.06
C PRO A 216 -12.35 0.51 9.86
N VAL A 217 -11.97 -0.51 9.11
CA VAL A 217 -12.85 -1.60 8.69
C VAL A 217 -12.30 -2.91 9.23
N ASN A 218 -13.12 -3.67 9.94
CA ASN A 218 -12.77 -5.01 10.40
C ASN A 218 -12.92 -6.03 9.26
N LYS A 219 -12.31 -7.20 9.40
CA LYS A 219 -12.28 -8.22 8.36
C LYS A 219 -13.69 -8.65 7.90
N ALA A 220 -14.65 -8.70 8.80
CA ALA A 220 -16.04 -9.10 8.48
C ALA A 220 -16.77 -8.09 7.58
N SER A 221 -16.41 -6.81 7.67
CA SER A 221 -17.07 -5.72 6.92
C SER A 221 -16.34 -5.33 5.63
N LEU A 222 -15.20 -5.93 5.31
CA LEU A 222 -14.42 -5.59 4.11
C LEU A 222 -15.24 -5.64 2.82
N ALA A 223 -16.07 -6.67 2.65
CA ALA A 223 -16.92 -6.83 1.46
C ALA A 223 -17.90 -5.65 1.31
N GLN A 224 -18.51 -5.19 2.40
CA GLN A 224 -19.46 -4.07 2.38
C GLN A 224 -18.77 -2.76 1.96
N TYR A 225 -17.59 -2.46 2.52
CA TYR A 225 -16.85 -1.25 2.18
C TYR A 225 -16.21 -1.31 0.80
N GLU A 226 -15.88 -2.50 0.29
CA GLU A 226 -15.42 -2.68 -1.09
C GLU A 226 -16.54 -2.34 -2.09
N VAL A 227 -17.77 -2.83 -1.84
CA VAL A 227 -18.93 -2.49 -2.65
C VAL A 227 -19.23 -1.00 -2.54
N LEU A 228 -19.16 -0.42 -1.34
CA LEU A 228 -19.34 1.01 -1.13
C LEU A 228 -18.34 1.86 -1.94
N ALA A 229 -17.04 1.53 -1.90
CA ALA A 229 -16.01 2.24 -2.65
C ALA A 229 -16.29 2.21 -4.16
N ASN A 230 -16.67 1.04 -4.67
CA ASN A 230 -17.01 0.86 -6.08
C ASN A 230 -18.34 1.53 -6.45
N TYR A 231 -19.34 1.52 -5.57
CA TYR A 231 -20.59 2.26 -5.76
C TYR A 231 -20.32 3.75 -5.92
N LEU A 232 -19.61 4.33 -4.97
CA LEU A 232 -19.34 5.78 -4.92
C LEU A 232 -18.53 6.27 -6.13
N THR A 233 -17.62 5.46 -6.64
CA THR A 233 -16.77 5.82 -7.80
C THR A 233 -17.38 5.49 -9.16
N SER A 234 -18.49 4.77 -9.17
CA SER A 234 -19.19 4.37 -10.41
C SER A 234 -20.27 5.36 -10.81
N ALA A 235 -20.71 5.27 -12.07
CA ALA A 235 -21.87 6.02 -12.58
C ALA A 235 -23.22 5.61 -11.95
N LEU A 236 -23.24 4.58 -11.10
CA LEU A 236 -24.43 4.16 -10.37
C LEU A 236 -24.78 5.10 -9.21
N SER A 237 -23.81 5.93 -8.79
CA SER A 237 -24.00 6.86 -7.67
C SER A 237 -24.13 8.30 -8.13
N ASP A 238 -25.17 9.00 -7.65
CA ASP A 238 -25.34 10.44 -7.85
C ASP A 238 -24.24 11.26 -7.15
N LEU A 239 -23.44 10.61 -6.29
CA LEU A 239 -22.35 11.24 -5.56
C LEU A 239 -21.02 11.15 -6.31
N SER A 240 -20.91 10.36 -7.39
CA SER A 240 -19.64 10.13 -8.10
C SER A 240 -18.99 11.40 -8.65
N GLY A 241 -19.79 12.41 -9.02
CA GLY A 241 -19.29 13.71 -9.48
C GLY A 241 -18.85 14.67 -8.36
N LEU A 242 -19.11 14.34 -7.09
CA LEU A 242 -18.80 15.18 -5.94
C LEU A 242 -17.53 14.76 -5.20
N LEU A 243 -17.03 13.56 -5.48
CA LEU A 243 -15.83 13.01 -4.85
C LEU A 243 -14.70 12.82 -5.86
N SER A 244 -13.47 12.98 -5.39
CA SER A 244 -12.29 12.75 -6.23
C SER A 244 -11.91 11.28 -6.25
N SER A 245 -12.04 10.60 -5.12
CA SER A 245 -11.80 9.15 -5.04
C SER A 245 -12.42 8.56 -3.78
N ALA A 246 -12.76 7.28 -3.84
CA ALA A 246 -13.08 6.45 -2.69
C ALA A 246 -12.39 5.11 -2.88
N LYS A 247 -11.70 4.61 -1.85
CA LYS A 247 -10.99 3.33 -1.91
C LYS A 247 -11.03 2.60 -0.58
N LEU A 248 -10.85 1.30 -0.64
CA LEU A 248 -10.62 0.44 0.50
C LEU A 248 -9.22 -0.15 0.41
N ASP A 249 -8.34 0.22 1.34
CA ASP A 249 -7.05 -0.43 1.52
C ASP A 249 -7.26 -1.66 2.42
N LYS A 250 -6.98 -2.84 1.88
CA LYS A 250 -7.21 -4.14 2.55
C LYS A 250 -5.92 -4.66 3.15
N PHE A 251 -5.98 -5.08 4.41
CA PHE A 251 -4.90 -5.72 5.15
C PHE A 251 -5.33 -7.12 5.61
N THR A 252 -4.38 -7.93 6.03
CA THR A 252 -4.66 -9.32 6.47
C THR A 252 -5.64 -9.42 7.63
N ASP A 253 -5.73 -8.39 8.46
CA ASP A 253 -6.54 -8.33 9.69
C ASP A 253 -7.63 -7.24 9.67
N GLY A 254 -7.79 -6.50 8.59
CA GLY A 254 -8.79 -5.44 8.46
C GLY A 254 -8.55 -4.54 7.28
N GLY A 255 -8.95 -3.28 7.36
CA GLY A 255 -8.75 -2.30 6.31
C GLY A 255 -8.96 -0.87 6.76
N LEU A 256 -8.71 0.06 5.85
CA LEU A 256 -9.10 1.46 5.97
C LEU A 256 -9.88 1.87 4.72
N PHE A 257 -11.14 2.23 4.93
CA PHE A 257 -11.91 2.89 3.88
C PHE A 257 -11.61 4.38 3.91
N THR A 258 -11.27 4.94 2.76
CA THR A 258 -10.96 6.37 2.61
C THR A 258 -11.80 6.97 1.49
N LEU A 259 -12.27 8.19 1.74
CA LEU A 259 -13.02 8.99 0.78
C LEU A 259 -12.38 10.38 0.73
N PHE A 260 -12.11 10.87 -0.47
CA PHE A 260 -11.48 12.17 -0.70
C PHE A 260 -12.37 13.06 -1.56
N VAL A 261 -12.58 14.26 -1.08
CA VAL A 261 -13.21 15.37 -1.81
C VAL A 261 -12.14 16.44 -2.01
N ARG A 262 -11.76 16.68 -3.26
CA ARG A 262 -10.73 17.66 -3.62
C ARG A 262 -11.35 18.73 -4.50
N ASP A 263 -11.37 19.97 -4.03
CA ASP A 263 -11.79 21.12 -4.81
C ASP A 263 -11.33 22.40 -4.10
N GLN A 264 -11.17 23.49 -4.84
CA GLN A 264 -10.86 24.80 -4.28
C GLN A 264 -12.08 25.45 -3.63
N ASP A 265 -13.26 25.38 -4.27
CA ASP A 265 -14.43 26.16 -3.88
C ASP A 265 -15.61 25.33 -3.36
N SER A 266 -15.75 24.09 -3.81
CA SER A 266 -16.94 23.26 -3.53
C SER A 266 -16.73 22.13 -2.53
N ALA A 267 -15.49 21.91 -2.04
CA ALA A 267 -15.16 20.81 -1.13
C ALA A 267 -16.05 20.79 0.14
N VAL A 268 -16.44 21.95 0.64
CA VAL A 268 -17.33 22.08 1.81
C VAL A 268 -18.74 21.55 1.52
N VAL A 269 -19.33 22.03 0.42
CA VAL A 269 -20.71 21.66 0.05
C VAL A 269 -20.76 20.18 -0.33
N SER A 270 -19.78 19.72 -1.10
CA SER A 270 -19.68 18.33 -1.55
C SER A 270 -19.48 17.36 -0.39
N SER A 271 -18.57 17.66 0.55
CA SER A 271 -18.35 16.80 1.72
C SER A 271 -19.57 16.73 2.64
N LYS A 272 -20.23 17.85 2.95
CA LYS A 272 -21.48 17.89 3.73
C LYS A 272 -22.60 17.10 3.07
N LYS A 273 -22.77 17.23 1.74
CA LYS A 273 -23.76 16.49 0.97
C LYS A 273 -23.49 14.99 0.97
N ILE A 274 -22.26 14.56 0.74
CA ILE A 274 -21.87 13.15 0.74
C ILE A 274 -22.12 12.52 2.11
N VAL A 275 -21.69 13.17 3.18
CA VAL A 275 -21.86 12.66 4.56
C VAL A 275 -23.34 12.58 4.92
N ALA A 276 -24.11 13.64 4.63
CA ALA A 276 -25.56 13.64 4.91
C ALA A 276 -26.30 12.52 4.18
N ASP A 277 -25.92 12.25 2.95
CA ASP A 277 -26.54 11.23 2.12
C ASP A 277 -26.16 9.81 2.58
N LEU A 278 -24.91 9.57 2.96
CA LEU A 278 -24.46 8.30 3.52
C LEU A 278 -25.03 8.03 4.92
N LYS A 279 -25.31 9.06 5.71
CA LYS A 279 -26.00 8.93 7.01
C LYS A 279 -27.46 8.52 6.87
N LYS A 280 -28.15 8.88 5.76
CA LYS A 280 -29.53 8.44 5.47
C LYS A 280 -29.61 6.94 5.17
N GLY A 281 -28.54 6.35 4.71
CA GLY A 281 -28.47 4.97 4.26
C GLY A 281 -28.56 4.84 2.74
N LYS A 282 -27.81 3.87 2.19
CA LYS A 282 -27.73 3.57 0.75
C LYS A 282 -27.88 2.06 0.53
N ASP A 283 -28.70 1.70 -0.45
CA ASP A 283 -28.77 0.35 -0.98
C ASP A 283 -27.56 0.11 -1.92
N LEU A 284 -26.74 -0.85 -1.58
CA LEU A 284 -25.54 -1.22 -2.34
C LEU A 284 -25.78 -2.37 -3.33
N SER A 285 -26.97 -2.97 -3.34
CA SER A 285 -27.29 -4.12 -4.19
C SER A 285 -26.96 -3.91 -5.67
N PRO A 286 -27.20 -2.73 -6.29
CA PRO A 286 -26.86 -2.50 -7.70
C PRO A 286 -25.37 -2.57 -8.01
N ALA A 287 -24.50 -2.28 -7.03
CA ALA A 287 -23.05 -2.25 -7.19
C ALA A 287 -22.38 -3.61 -6.96
N ILE A 288 -23.08 -4.61 -6.46
CA ILE A 288 -22.49 -5.92 -6.13
C ILE A 288 -21.92 -6.60 -7.38
N ASN A 289 -22.70 -6.69 -8.45
CA ASN A 289 -22.26 -7.33 -9.70
C ASN A 289 -21.10 -6.57 -10.35
N TYR A 290 -21.12 -5.22 -10.31
CA TYR A 290 -20.02 -4.40 -10.78
C TYR A 290 -18.75 -4.67 -9.98
N THR A 291 -18.85 -4.77 -8.65
CA THR A 291 -17.72 -5.08 -7.78
C THR A 291 -17.18 -6.49 -8.01
N LYS A 292 -18.05 -7.49 -8.18
CA LYS A 292 -17.65 -8.87 -8.53
C LYS A 292 -16.87 -8.88 -9.85
N LEU A 293 -17.36 -8.19 -10.88
CA LEU A 293 -16.68 -8.10 -12.18
C LEU A 293 -15.32 -7.40 -12.05
N LYS A 294 -15.27 -6.26 -11.37
CA LYS A 294 -14.02 -5.51 -11.17
C LYS A 294 -12.97 -6.33 -10.43
N ASN A 295 -13.38 -7.06 -9.38
CA ASN A 295 -12.46 -7.92 -8.65
C ASN A 295 -12.02 -9.14 -9.48
N ALA A 296 -12.88 -9.71 -10.30
CA ALA A 296 -12.50 -10.79 -11.21
C ALA A 296 -11.41 -10.33 -12.20
N VAL A 297 -11.58 -9.15 -12.79
CA VAL A 297 -10.57 -8.55 -13.69
C VAL A 297 -9.26 -8.23 -12.93
N GLN A 298 -9.34 -7.74 -11.70
CA GLN A 298 -8.14 -7.46 -10.88
C GLN A 298 -7.42 -8.72 -10.45
N ASN A 299 -8.13 -9.82 -10.23
CA ASN A 299 -7.55 -11.12 -9.84
C ASN A 299 -6.75 -11.79 -10.98
N GLU A 300 -6.86 -11.31 -12.21
CA GLU A 300 -5.96 -11.69 -13.31
C GLU A 300 -4.55 -11.11 -13.12
N SER A 301 -4.36 -10.15 -12.23
CA SER A 301 -3.06 -9.58 -11.88
C SER A 301 -2.41 -10.30 -10.70
N VAL A 302 -1.07 -10.22 -10.60
CA VAL A 302 -0.27 -10.85 -9.53
C VAL A 302 -0.55 -10.18 -8.18
N SER A 303 -1.71 -10.40 -7.63
CA SER A 303 -2.03 -10.02 -6.25
C SER A 303 -2.74 -11.20 -5.58
N SER A 304 -2.33 -11.51 -4.35
CA SER A 304 -3.09 -12.48 -3.56
C SER A 304 -4.40 -11.83 -3.14
N PRO A 305 -5.54 -12.21 -3.69
CA PRO A 305 -6.80 -11.59 -3.34
C PRO A 305 -7.24 -12.07 -1.95
N ILE A 306 -7.69 -11.12 -1.13
CA ILE A 306 -8.46 -11.47 0.05
C ILE A 306 -9.85 -11.90 -0.45
N GLU A 307 -10.24 -13.14 -0.21
CA GLU A 307 -11.57 -13.61 -0.57
C GLU A 307 -12.64 -12.84 0.20
N LEU A 308 -13.55 -12.21 -0.55
CA LEU A 308 -14.64 -11.43 -0.01
C LEU A 308 -15.99 -12.09 -0.34
N ASN A 309 -16.84 -12.21 0.67
CA ASN A 309 -18.21 -12.69 0.47
C ASN A 309 -19.16 -11.49 0.32
N PHE A 310 -19.74 -11.33 -0.88
CA PHE A 310 -20.64 -10.23 -1.21
C PHE A 310 -22.12 -10.57 -1.01
N ASP A 311 -22.48 -11.80 -0.67
CA ASP A 311 -23.89 -12.24 -0.63
C ASP A 311 -24.66 -11.63 0.55
N ALA A 312 -23.94 -11.19 1.59
CA ALA A 312 -24.52 -10.56 2.78
C ALA A 312 -24.64 -9.03 2.67
N VAL A 313 -24.10 -8.42 1.60
CA VAL A 313 -24.07 -6.96 1.45
C VAL A 313 -25.40 -6.47 0.93
N LYS A 314 -26.07 -5.60 1.69
CA LYS A 314 -27.36 -4.97 1.30
C LYS A 314 -27.30 -3.47 1.45
N ASP A 315 -27.41 -3.00 2.68
CA ASP A 315 -27.51 -1.59 2.99
C ASP A 315 -26.26 -1.10 3.71
N PHE A 316 -25.91 0.17 3.47
CA PHE A 316 -24.84 0.86 4.17
C PHE A 316 -25.37 2.12 4.83
N LYS A 317 -25.01 2.31 6.08
CA LYS A 317 -25.25 3.56 6.81
C LYS A 317 -23.97 4.03 7.47
N LEU A 318 -23.61 5.29 7.24
CA LEU A 318 -22.42 5.91 7.80
C LEU A 318 -22.55 6.06 9.32
N GLY A 319 -21.59 5.49 10.05
CA GLY A 319 -21.43 5.65 11.50
C GLY A 319 -20.43 6.75 11.85
N LYS A 320 -19.67 6.54 12.94
CA LYS A 320 -18.54 7.41 13.30
C LYS A 320 -17.40 7.24 12.32
N PHE A 321 -16.70 8.32 12.01
CA PHE A 321 -15.57 8.35 11.11
C PHE A 321 -14.49 9.32 11.60
N ASN A 322 -13.31 9.23 11.05
CA ASN A 322 -12.22 10.19 11.24
C ASN A 322 -12.20 11.17 10.08
N TYR A 323 -11.78 12.40 10.35
CA TYR A 323 -11.76 13.46 9.38
C TYR A 323 -10.40 14.15 9.32
N VAL A 324 -9.91 14.40 8.10
CA VAL A 324 -8.71 15.19 7.87
C VAL A 324 -8.99 16.27 6.85
N ALA A 325 -8.67 17.50 7.22
CA ALA A 325 -8.75 18.67 6.35
C ALA A 325 -7.33 19.11 5.97
N VAL A 326 -7.03 19.17 4.68
CA VAL A 326 -5.73 19.64 4.14
C VAL A 326 -5.99 20.75 3.13
N GLY A 327 -5.24 21.83 3.21
CA GLY A 327 -5.39 22.99 2.31
C GLY A 327 -5.76 24.28 3.03
N ASP A 328 -6.70 25.03 2.50
CA ASP A 328 -7.31 26.17 3.21
C ASP A 328 -8.32 25.67 4.24
N VAL A 329 -7.76 25.25 5.36
CA VAL A 329 -8.55 24.64 6.45
C VAL A 329 -9.57 25.60 7.07
N SER A 330 -9.43 26.91 6.88
CA SER A 330 -10.38 27.90 7.41
C SER A 330 -11.74 27.81 6.71
N ASN A 331 -11.74 27.37 5.46
CA ASN A 331 -12.92 27.21 4.62
C ASN A 331 -13.44 25.76 4.55
N LEU A 332 -12.74 24.79 5.15
CA LEU A 332 -13.22 23.41 5.21
C LEU A 332 -14.10 23.17 6.46
N PRO A 333 -15.12 22.29 6.40
CA PRO A 333 -15.99 22.02 7.54
C PRO A 333 -15.23 21.41 8.70
N TYR A 334 -15.74 21.54 9.90
CA TYR A 334 -15.30 20.78 11.07
C TYR A 334 -16.02 19.43 11.14
N LEU A 335 -15.46 18.50 11.91
CA LEU A 335 -16.04 17.15 12.06
C LEU A 335 -17.48 17.18 12.61
N ASP A 336 -17.77 18.10 13.51
CA ASP A 336 -19.09 18.29 14.11
C ASP A 336 -20.10 18.95 13.16
N GLU A 337 -19.64 19.56 12.09
CA GLU A 337 -20.48 20.13 11.03
C GLU A 337 -20.84 19.12 9.93
N LEU A 338 -20.17 17.96 9.91
CA LEU A 338 -20.38 16.87 8.96
C LEU A 338 -21.32 15.82 9.56
#